data_7b2f62bbaae39cd3c7796d3e1909e7c6
#
_entry.id   7b2f62bbaae39cd3c7796d3e1909e7c6
#
_cell.length_a   1.000
_cell.length_b   1.000
_cell.length_c   1.000
_cell.angle_alpha   90.00
_cell.angle_beta   90.00
_cell.angle_gamma   90.00
#
_symmetry.space_group_name_H-M   'P 1'
#
loop_
_entity.id
_entity.type
_entity.pdbx_description
1 polymer ?
#
loop_
_entity_poly.entity_id
_entity_poly.type
_entity_poly.pdbx_seq_one_letter_code
_entity_poly.pdbx_strand_id
1 'polypeptide(L)'
;MTDDRYSSIEMDESLPSGLHRSDGEVIAYERLSAGTRDVLSIALKLAMANKYLEDREGFIIMDDPIVDLDPKRQKRTAKVIKDFAKDKQVILFTCHPSHAKLLEGHQIELTI
;
A
#
# COMPACT_ATOMS: atom_id res chain seq x y z
N MET A 1 2.27 -8.73 1.19
CA MET A 1 1.44 -8.19 0.09
C MET A 1 1.56 -8.97 -1.22
N THR A 2 2.71 -9.56 -1.49
CA THR A 2 2.96 -10.32 -2.74
C THR A 2 3.22 -11.81 -2.49
N ASP A 3 2.82 -12.36 -1.33
CA ASP A 3 3.00 -13.77 -0.95
C ASP A 3 4.47 -14.22 -0.98
N ASP A 4 5.37 -13.39 -0.52
CA ASP A 4 6.82 -13.66 -0.48
C ASP A 4 7.45 -13.90 -1.86
N ARG A 5 6.76 -13.47 -2.94
CA ARG A 5 7.31 -13.56 -4.30
C ARG A 5 8.52 -12.64 -4.48
N TYR A 6 8.49 -11.48 -3.84
CA TYR A 6 9.56 -10.48 -3.89
C TYR A 6 10.13 -10.28 -2.49
N SER A 7 11.44 -10.23 -2.38
CA SER A 7 12.15 -10.18 -1.10
C SER A 7 12.65 -8.79 -0.71
N SER A 8 12.92 -7.91 -1.66
CA SER A 8 13.42 -6.57 -1.37
C SER A 8 13.24 -5.62 -2.55
N ILE A 9 13.47 -4.34 -2.30
CA ILE A 9 13.30 -3.26 -3.27
C ILE A 9 14.65 -2.62 -3.57
N GLU A 10 14.94 -2.45 -4.87
CA GLU A 10 16.05 -1.61 -5.31
C GLU A 10 15.59 -0.15 -5.35
N MET A 11 16.40 0.74 -4.82
CA MET A 11 16.10 2.17 -4.77
C MET A 11 17.13 2.97 -5.55
N ASP A 12 16.67 3.99 -6.26
CA ASP A 12 17.50 4.96 -6.94
C ASP A 12 17.00 6.36 -6.56
N GLU A 13 17.85 7.15 -5.89
CA GLU A 13 17.52 8.51 -5.44
C GLU A 13 16.15 8.62 -4.74
N SER A 14 15.84 7.70 -3.85
CA SER A 14 14.58 7.62 -3.11
C SER A 14 13.38 7.14 -3.96
N LEU A 15 13.60 6.70 -5.18
CA LEU A 15 12.56 6.10 -6.02
C LEU A 15 12.84 4.61 -6.23
N PRO A 16 11.81 3.77 -6.28
CA PRO A 16 12.03 2.35 -6.55
C PRO A 16 12.49 2.14 -7.99
N SER A 17 13.62 1.45 -8.18
CA SER A 17 14.14 1.11 -9.51
C SER A 17 13.87 -0.34 -9.90
N GLY A 18 13.65 -1.22 -8.91
CA GLY A 18 13.36 -2.62 -9.19
C GLY A 18 13.02 -3.41 -7.93
N LEU A 19 12.65 -4.67 -8.11
CA LEU A 19 12.35 -5.59 -7.03
C LEU A 19 13.25 -6.82 -7.14
N HIS A 20 13.76 -7.27 -5.99
CA HIS A 20 14.44 -8.55 -5.90
C HIS A 20 13.40 -9.66 -5.74
N ARG A 21 13.39 -10.59 -6.69
CA ARG A 21 12.56 -11.79 -6.57
C ARG A 21 13.19 -12.78 -5.62
N SER A 22 12.37 -13.67 -5.08
CA SER A 22 12.83 -14.72 -4.15
C SER A 22 13.86 -15.67 -4.77
N ASP A 23 13.88 -15.80 -6.11
CA ASP A 23 14.86 -16.61 -6.85
C ASP A 23 16.18 -15.90 -7.12
N GLY A 24 16.34 -14.66 -6.65
CA GLY A 24 17.57 -13.90 -6.81
C GLY A 24 17.60 -12.95 -8.01
N GLU A 25 16.61 -12.99 -8.89
CA GLU A 25 16.55 -12.04 -10.00
C GLU A 25 16.07 -10.66 -9.55
N VAL A 26 16.59 -9.62 -10.21
CA VAL A 26 16.12 -8.25 -10.02
C VAL A 26 15.23 -7.88 -11.20
N ILE A 27 13.98 -7.53 -10.92
CA ILE A 27 13.01 -7.12 -11.94
C ILE A 27 12.92 -5.59 -11.95
N ALA A 28 13.17 -4.99 -13.10
CA ALA A 28 13.06 -3.55 -13.27
C ALA A 28 11.62 -3.09 -13.01
N TYR A 29 11.47 -1.92 -12.39
CA TYR A 29 10.16 -1.37 -12.03
C TYR A 29 9.21 -1.29 -13.23
N GLU A 30 9.72 -0.90 -14.40
CA GLU A 30 8.93 -0.75 -15.62
C GLU A 30 8.37 -2.08 -16.15
N ARG A 31 8.95 -3.20 -15.73
CA ARG A 31 8.48 -4.55 -16.15
C ARG A 31 7.43 -5.13 -15.23
N LEU A 32 7.15 -4.47 -14.12
CA LEU A 32 6.14 -4.94 -13.18
C LEU A 32 4.74 -4.68 -13.74
N SER A 33 3.79 -5.55 -13.40
CA SER A 33 2.39 -5.31 -13.72
C SER A 33 1.88 -4.07 -12.97
N ALA A 34 0.81 -3.46 -13.48
CA ALA A 34 0.20 -2.31 -12.82
C ALA A 34 -0.20 -2.64 -11.39
N GLY A 35 -0.81 -3.80 -11.15
CA GLY A 35 -1.18 -4.23 -9.80
C GLY A 35 0.01 -4.41 -8.88
N THR A 36 1.12 -4.95 -9.37
CA THR A 36 2.34 -5.09 -8.57
C THR A 36 2.97 -3.75 -8.25
N ARG A 37 2.96 -2.81 -9.22
CA ARG A 37 3.44 -1.45 -8.98
C ARG A 37 2.61 -0.75 -7.90
N ASP A 38 1.29 -0.92 -7.94
CA ASP A 38 0.40 -0.32 -6.95
C ASP A 38 0.64 -0.88 -5.56
N VAL A 39 0.79 -2.19 -5.43
CA VAL A 39 1.14 -2.84 -4.15
C VAL A 39 2.48 -2.32 -3.64
N LEU A 40 3.48 -2.21 -4.52
CA LEU A 40 4.79 -1.68 -4.18
C LEU A 40 4.71 -0.25 -3.68
N SER A 41 3.95 0.60 -4.38
CA SER A 41 3.75 2.00 -3.98
C SER A 41 3.11 2.12 -2.60
N ILE A 42 2.10 1.31 -2.31
CA ILE A 42 1.43 1.28 -1.01
C ILE A 42 2.41 0.81 0.07
N ALA A 43 3.12 -0.28 -0.17
CA ALA A 43 4.08 -0.81 0.79
C ALA A 43 5.17 0.21 1.12
N LEU A 44 5.71 0.88 0.11
CA LEU A 44 6.73 1.91 0.28
C LEU A 44 6.18 3.11 1.07
N LYS A 45 4.99 3.56 0.73
CA LYS A 45 4.33 4.66 1.44
C LYS A 45 4.13 4.34 2.92
N LEU A 46 3.64 3.14 3.22
CA LEU A 46 3.44 2.72 4.61
C LEU A 46 4.76 2.57 5.37
N ALA A 47 5.79 2.02 4.73
CA ALA A 47 7.11 1.89 5.34
C ALA A 47 7.73 3.25 5.64
N MET A 48 7.66 4.18 4.70
CA MET A 48 8.17 5.54 4.89
C MET A 48 7.40 6.28 5.97
N ALA A 49 6.07 6.15 5.99
CA ALA A 49 5.23 6.77 7.00
C ALA A 49 5.53 6.20 8.39
N ASN A 50 5.72 4.90 8.49
CA ASN A 50 6.05 4.26 9.77
C ASN A 50 7.35 4.81 10.34
N LYS A 51 8.37 4.94 9.49
CA LYS A 51 9.66 5.50 9.90
C LYS A 51 9.55 6.98 10.28
N TYR A 52 8.83 7.76 9.47
CA TYR A 52 8.66 9.20 9.70
C TYR A 52 7.88 9.49 10.97
N LEU A 53 6.84 8.69 11.26
CA LEU A 53 5.95 8.89 12.40
C LEU A 53 6.37 8.11 13.66
N GLU A 54 7.53 7.47 13.64
CA GLU A 54 8.02 6.62 14.73
C GLU A 54 7.99 7.34 16.07
N ASP A 55 8.49 8.58 16.11
CA ASP A 55 8.55 9.42 17.32
C ASP A 55 7.67 10.68 17.21
N ARG A 56 6.69 10.66 16.30
CA ARG A 56 5.86 11.85 16.02
C ARG A 56 4.40 11.49 15.94
N GLU A 57 3.56 12.43 16.31
CA GLU A 57 2.13 12.33 16.03
C GLU A 57 1.88 12.75 14.59
N GLY A 58 0.91 12.14 13.95
CA GLY A 58 0.55 12.47 12.59
C GLY A 58 -0.37 11.43 11.98
N PHE A 59 -0.63 11.60 10.69
CA PHE A 59 -1.50 10.70 9.95
C PHE A 59 -1.04 10.64 8.50
N ILE A 60 -1.53 9.63 7.79
CA ILE A 60 -1.34 9.52 6.35
C ILE A 60 -2.68 9.61 5.63
N ILE A 61 -2.65 10.13 4.41
CA ILE A 61 -3.82 10.23 3.53
C ILE A 61 -3.59 9.30 2.35
N MET A 62 -4.60 8.49 2.04
CA MET A 62 -4.59 7.62 0.88
C MET A 62 -5.84 7.88 0.04
N ASP A 63 -5.67 7.94 -1.27
CA ASP A 63 -6.78 8.19 -2.22
C ASP A 63 -6.94 6.97 -3.11
N ASP A 64 -8.06 6.26 -2.97
CA ASP A 64 -8.38 5.03 -3.70
C ASP A 64 -7.20 4.06 -3.84
N PRO A 65 -6.56 3.66 -2.73
CA PRO A 65 -5.28 2.94 -2.81
C PRO A 65 -5.38 1.53 -3.40
N ILE A 66 -6.55 0.91 -3.41
CA ILE A 66 -6.71 -0.47 -3.86
C ILE A 66 -7.54 -0.62 -5.13
N VAL A 67 -7.83 0.51 -5.81
CA VAL A 67 -8.74 0.54 -6.95
C VAL A 67 -8.29 -0.35 -8.13
N ASP A 68 -7.00 -0.40 -8.40
CA ASP A 68 -6.44 -1.14 -9.54
C ASP A 68 -6.03 -2.58 -9.20
N LEU A 69 -6.31 -3.03 -8.00
CA LEU A 69 -5.95 -4.37 -7.56
C LEU A 69 -7.08 -5.37 -7.81
N ASP A 70 -6.72 -6.62 -8.11
CA ASP A 70 -7.70 -7.70 -8.16
C ASP A 70 -8.26 -7.99 -6.76
N PRO A 71 -9.41 -8.70 -6.64
CA PRO A 71 -10.04 -8.92 -5.34
C PRO A 71 -9.14 -9.59 -4.29
N LYS A 72 -8.27 -10.49 -4.71
CA LYS A 72 -7.35 -11.18 -3.80
C LYS A 72 -6.31 -10.23 -3.23
N ARG A 73 -5.71 -9.40 -4.09
CA ARG A 73 -4.75 -8.38 -3.67
C ARG A 73 -5.42 -7.28 -2.86
N GLN A 74 -6.66 -6.92 -3.19
CA GLN A 74 -7.41 -5.95 -2.40
C GLN A 74 -7.56 -6.40 -0.96
N LYS A 75 -7.93 -7.64 -0.73
CA LYS A 75 -8.08 -8.19 0.63
C LYS A 75 -6.78 -8.17 1.41
N ARG A 76 -5.69 -8.59 0.79
CA ARG A 76 -4.38 -8.63 1.42
C ARG A 76 -3.86 -7.23 1.75
N THR A 77 -4.00 -6.32 0.80
CA THR A 77 -3.55 -4.94 0.98
C THR A 77 -4.40 -4.21 2.02
N ALA A 78 -5.71 -4.44 2.01
CA ALA A 78 -6.59 -3.90 3.04
C ALA A 78 -6.19 -4.37 4.45
N LYS A 79 -5.80 -5.63 4.58
CA LYS A 79 -5.31 -6.16 5.85
C LYS A 79 -4.04 -5.43 6.32
N VAL A 80 -3.10 -5.21 5.42
CA VAL A 80 -1.86 -4.48 5.73
C VAL A 80 -2.17 -3.05 6.16
N ILE A 81 -3.08 -2.38 5.46
CA ILE A 81 -3.50 -1.01 5.83
C ILE A 81 -4.17 -1.00 7.20
N LYS A 82 -5.04 -1.96 7.47
CA LYS A 82 -5.70 -2.08 8.79
C LYS A 82 -4.69 -2.33 9.91
N ASP A 83 -3.71 -3.17 9.67
CA ASP A 83 -2.65 -3.44 10.65
C ASP A 83 -1.82 -2.18 10.93
N PHE A 84 -1.47 -1.44 9.88
CA PHE A 84 -0.79 -0.16 10.03
C PHE A 84 -1.63 0.84 10.85
N ALA A 85 -2.94 0.88 10.59
CA ALA A 85 -3.86 1.82 11.22
C ALA A 85 -4.11 1.54 12.70
N LYS A 86 -3.68 0.39 13.23
CA LYS A 86 -3.78 0.11 14.68
C LYS A 86 -2.93 1.06 15.51
N ASP A 87 -1.79 1.46 15.00
CA ASP A 87 -0.83 2.31 15.71
C ASP A 87 -0.76 3.73 15.15
N LYS A 88 -1.25 3.94 13.93
CA LYS A 88 -1.15 5.22 13.24
C LYS A 88 -2.52 5.57 12.64
N GLN A 89 -2.81 6.87 12.52
CA GLN A 89 -4.04 7.30 11.87
C GLN A 89 -3.91 7.25 10.36
N VAL A 90 -4.91 6.67 9.71
CA VAL A 90 -5.03 6.63 8.26
C VAL A 90 -6.35 7.28 7.87
N ILE A 91 -6.27 8.29 7.01
CA ILE A 91 -7.44 8.92 6.40
C ILE A 91 -7.49 8.46 4.94
N LEU A 92 -8.54 7.77 4.58
CA LEU A 92 -8.63 7.14 3.26
C LEU A 92 -9.87 7.65 2.53
N PHE A 93 -9.67 8.11 1.31
CA PHE A 93 -10.75 8.53 0.43
C PHE A 93 -11.03 7.43 -0.59
N THR A 94 -12.28 7.08 -0.78
CA THR A 94 -12.69 6.14 -1.81
C THR A 94 -14.09 6.46 -2.31
N CYS A 95 -14.32 6.23 -3.60
CA CYS A 95 -15.67 6.29 -4.18
C CYS A 95 -16.29 4.89 -4.32
N HIS A 96 -15.64 3.86 -3.78
CA HIS A 96 -16.08 2.47 -3.88
C HIS A 96 -16.57 1.95 -2.52
N PRO A 97 -17.89 1.77 -2.32
CA PRO A 97 -18.41 1.24 -1.05
C PRO A 97 -17.81 -0.11 -0.63
N SER A 98 -17.47 -0.96 -1.62
CA SER A 98 -16.84 -2.25 -1.34
C SER A 98 -15.46 -2.10 -0.71
N HIS A 99 -14.70 -1.07 -1.07
CA HIS A 99 -13.40 -0.80 -0.49
C HIS A 99 -13.52 -0.33 0.96
N ALA A 100 -14.48 0.55 1.24
CA ALA A 100 -14.75 1.00 2.60
C ALA A 100 -15.14 -0.19 3.49
N LYS A 101 -15.89 -1.14 2.96
CA LYS A 101 -16.28 -2.34 3.67
C LYS A 101 -15.09 -3.25 4.00
N LEU A 102 -14.18 -3.42 3.05
CA LEU A 102 -12.95 -4.20 3.26
C LEU A 102 -12.07 -3.61 4.34
N LEU A 103 -12.00 -2.29 4.41
CA LEU A 103 -11.12 -1.58 5.33
C LEU A 103 -11.70 -1.45 6.74
N GLU A 104 -13.01 -1.62 6.91
CA GLU A 104 -13.69 -1.67 8.22
C GLU A 104 -13.45 -0.47 9.14
N GLY A 105 -13.12 0.69 8.58
CA GLY A 105 -12.89 1.89 9.36
C GLY A 105 -14.16 2.64 9.70
N HIS A 106 -14.01 3.75 10.42
CA HIS A 106 -15.09 4.69 10.62
C HIS A 106 -15.41 5.39 9.30
N GLN A 107 -16.65 5.27 8.85
CA GLN A 107 -17.06 5.79 7.55
C GLN A 107 -17.74 7.14 7.67
N ILE A 108 -17.31 8.09 6.86
CA ILE A 108 -17.95 9.38 6.71
C ILE A 108 -18.35 9.51 5.25
N GLU A 109 -19.65 9.62 4.99
CA GLU A 109 -20.14 9.76 3.63
C GLU A 109 -20.22 11.25 3.27
N LEU A 110 -19.53 11.61 2.18
CA LEU A 110 -19.56 12.98 1.68
C LEU A 110 -20.64 13.11 0.63
N THR A 111 -21.58 14.04 0.87
CA THR A 111 -22.62 14.37 -0.10
C THR A 111 -22.34 15.74 -0.68
N ILE A 112 -22.42 15.84 -2.00
CA ILE A 112 -22.19 17.09 -2.73
C ILE A 112 -23.54 17.72 -3.10
#